data_0828d8b4cc6ea2f2fd563fe10c52d008
#
_entry.id   0828d8b4cc6ea2f2fd563fe10c52d008
#
_cell.length_a   1.000
_cell.length_b   1.000
_cell.length_c   1.000
_cell.angle_alpha   90.00
_cell.angle_beta   90.00
_cell.angle_gamma   90.00
#
_symmetry.space_group_name_H-M   'P 1'
#
loop_
_entity.id
_entity.type
_entity.pdbx_description
1 polymer ?
#
loop_
_entity_poly.entity_id
_entity_poly.type
_entity_poly.pdbx_seq_one_letter_code
_entity_poly.pdbx_strand_id
1 'polypeptide(L)'
;MNKKLKPNSYAALDAENHFHPYSNARRIEEQGPMVISEGEGIYVWGDDGKKYLEAMAGLWSVAVGFGEERLIDAATKQLSKLPYYPSFSHKSHPAVAELSQKLVEMVGLDM
;
A
#
# COMPACT_ATOMS: atom_id res chain seq x y z
N MET A 1 -8.91 17.95 -25.98
CA MET A 1 -10.30 17.90 -25.49
C MET A 1 -10.22 17.72 -23.99
N ASN A 2 -10.53 18.76 -23.20
CA ASN A 2 -10.62 18.63 -21.75
C ASN A 2 -11.81 17.73 -21.41
N LYS A 3 -11.51 16.49 -21.07
CA LYS A 3 -12.53 15.57 -20.56
C LYS A 3 -12.79 16.01 -19.13
N LYS A 4 -13.86 16.79 -18.90
CA LYS A 4 -14.28 17.12 -17.53
C LYS A 4 -14.46 15.84 -16.75
N LEU A 5 -13.74 15.71 -15.63
CA LEU A 5 -13.90 14.58 -14.72
C LEU A 5 -15.36 14.48 -14.29
N LYS A 6 -15.86 13.28 -14.12
CA LYS A 6 -17.24 13.07 -13.65
C LYS A 6 -17.35 13.63 -12.22
N PRO A 7 -18.26 14.56 -11.93
CA PRO A 7 -18.43 15.12 -10.59
C PRO A 7 -18.61 14.02 -9.54
N ASN A 8 -17.96 14.19 -8.38
CA ASN A 8 -17.98 13.25 -7.26
C ASN A 8 -17.40 11.85 -7.56
N SER A 9 -16.68 11.69 -8.67
CA SER A 9 -15.89 10.49 -8.89
C SER A 9 -14.62 10.53 -8.04
N TYR A 10 -14.02 9.37 -7.73
CA TYR A 10 -12.74 9.30 -7.03
C TYR A 10 -11.64 10.11 -7.74
N ALA A 11 -11.59 10.06 -9.07
CA ALA A 11 -10.64 10.84 -9.85
C ALA A 11 -10.86 12.37 -9.69
N ALA A 12 -12.10 12.84 -9.58
CA ALA A 12 -12.39 14.26 -9.34
C ALA A 12 -12.03 14.68 -7.91
N LEU A 13 -12.43 13.89 -6.93
CA LEU A 13 -12.11 14.12 -5.51
C LEU A 13 -10.61 14.15 -5.27
N ASP A 14 -9.88 13.24 -5.90
CA ASP A 14 -8.43 13.15 -5.80
C ASP A 14 -7.75 14.37 -6.45
N ALA A 15 -8.12 14.72 -7.67
CA ALA A 15 -7.57 15.87 -8.39
C ALA A 15 -7.79 17.21 -7.66
N GLU A 16 -8.86 17.33 -6.89
CA GLU A 16 -9.18 18.52 -6.08
C GLU A 16 -8.42 18.60 -4.76
N ASN A 17 -8.14 17.45 -4.12
CA ASN A 17 -7.77 17.42 -2.70
C ASN A 17 -6.41 16.76 -2.41
N HIS A 18 -5.81 16.10 -3.40
CA HIS A 18 -4.58 15.34 -3.21
C HIS A 18 -3.43 15.84 -4.08
N PHE A 19 -2.28 16.14 -3.46
CA PHE A 19 -1.06 16.49 -4.16
C PHE A 19 -0.22 15.24 -4.43
N HIS A 20 -0.05 14.91 -5.72
CA HIS A 20 0.71 13.74 -6.16
C HIS A 20 2.21 14.05 -6.30
N PRO A 21 3.11 13.36 -5.57
CA PRO A 21 4.53 13.43 -5.82
C PRO A 21 4.88 12.78 -7.18
N TYR A 22 5.99 13.20 -7.77
CA TYR A 22 6.47 12.66 -9.07
C TYR A 22 5.45 12.66 -10.21
N SER A 23 4.48 13.57 -10.18
CA SER A 23 3.38 13.65 -11.13
C SER A 23 3.28 15.03 -11.78
N ASN A 24 2.74 15.08 -12.98
CA ASN A 24 2.43 16.34 -13.63
C ASN A 24 1.06 16.84 -13.11
N ALA A 25 1.07 17.88 -12.26
CA ALA A 25 -0.13 18.43 -11.64
C ALA A 25 -1.18 18.86 -12.67
N ARG A 26 -0.79 19.54 -13.74
CA ARG A 26 -1.70 19.95 -14.81
C ARG A 26 -2.40 18.76 -15.48
N ARG A 27 -1.68 17.66 -15.69
CA ARG A 27 -2.28 16.45 -16.25
C ARG A 27 -3.28 15.82 -15.27
N ILE A 28 -3.00 15.83 -13.96
CA ILE A 28 -3.95 15.36 -12.94
C ILE A 28 -5.21 16.22 -12.94
N GLU A 29 -5.09 17.54 -12.97
CA GLU A 29 -6.24 18.46 -13.07
C GLU A 29 -7.10 18.24 -14.33
N GLU A 30 -6.47 17.97 -15.46
CA GLU A 30 -7.16 17.83 -16.75
C GLU A 30 -7.78 16.44 -16.98
N GLN A 31 -7.14 15.38 -16.50
CA GLN A 31 -7.48 14.00 -16.86
C GLN A 31 -7.84 13.13 -15.64
N GLY A 32 -7.50 13.58 -14.42
CA GLY A 32 -7.54 12.81 -13.22
C GLY A 32 -6.43 11.76 -13.13
N PRO A 33 -6.21 11.18 -11.97
CA PRO A 33 -5.34 10.02 -11.80
C PRO A 33 -6.01 8.75 -12.31
N MET A 34 -5.21 7.69 -12.50
CA MET A 34 -5.69 6.33 -12.61
C MET A 34 -6.03 5.83 -11.20
N VAL A 35 -7.31 5.61 -10.92
CA VAL A 35 -7.77 5.13 -9.62
C VAL A 35 -7.75 3.60 -9.61
N ILE A 36 -6.92 3.01 -8.76
CA ILE A 36 -6.88 1.56 -8.52
C ILE A 36 -7.75 1.25 -7.31
N SER A 37 -8.69 0.32 -7.45
CA SER A 37 -9.70 -0.02 -6.45
C SER A 37 -9.52 -1.41 -5.84
N GLU A 38 -8.94 -2.35 -6.58
CA GLU A 38 -8.80 -3.75 -6.17
C GLU A 38 -7.46 -4.33 -6.61
N GLY A 39 -7.01 -5.38 -5.91
CA GLY A 39 -5.80 -6.13 -6.27
C GLY A 39 -5.89 -7.59 -5.88
N GLU A 40 -5.45 -8.51 -6.77
CA GLU A 40 -5.37 -9.94 -6.53
C GLU A 40 -4.16 -10.54 -7.27
N GLY A 41 -3.32 -11.24 -6.56
CA GLY A 41 -2.09 -11.82 -7.11
C GLY A 41 -1.22 -10.75 -7.76
N ILE A 42 -1.01 -10.84 -9.06
CA ILE A 42 -0.20 -9.89 -9.85
C ILE A 42 -1.06 -8.87 -10.62
N TYR A 43 -2.36 -8.82 -10.38
CA TYR A 43 -3.28 -7.96 -11.09
C TYR A 43 -3.91 -6.91 -10.19
N VAL A 44 -4.25 -5.78 -10.79
CA VAL A 44 -5.05 -4.72 -10.18
C VAL A 44 -6.20 -4.32 -11.09
N TRP A 45 -7.23 -3.73 -10.52
CA TRP A 45 -8.38 -3.20 -11.25
C TRP A 45 -8.55 -1.72 -10.99
N GLY A 46 -8.79 -0.98 -12.06
CA GLY A 46 -9.24 0.39 -11.97
C GLY A 46 -10.68 0.48 -11.50
N ASP A 47 -11.07 1.65 -11.00
CA ASP A 47 -12.46 1.96 -10.66
C ASP A 47 -13.41 1.95 -11.88
N ASP A 48 -12.85 1.91 -13.10
CA ASP A 48 -13.54 1.69 -14.37
C ASP A 48 -13.74 0.19 -14.72
N GLY A 49 -13.34 -0.70 -13.83
CA GLY A 49 -13.44 -2.16 -13.96
C GLY A 49 -12.38 -2.79 -14.88
N LYS A 50 -11.44 -2.02 -15.41
CA LYS A 50 -10.37 -2.59 -16.25
C LYS A 50 -9.31 -3.27 -15.41
N LYS A 51 -8.86 -4.43 -15.88
CA LYS A 51 -7.79 -5.24 -15.30
C LYS A 51 -6.44 -4.87 -15.90
N TYR A 52 -5.44 -4.75 -15.03
CA TYR A 52 -4.05 -4.44 -15.41
C TYR A 52 -3.09 -5.42 -14.75
N LEU A 53 -2.00 -5.73 -15.45
CA LEU A 53 -0.85 -6.41 -14.86
C LEU A 53 -0.04 -5.39 -14.04
N GLU A 54 0.11 -5.62 -12.75
CA GLU A 54 0.90 -4.76 -11.88
C GLU A 54 2.36 -5.24 -11.84
N ALA A 55 3.21 -4.56 -12.60
CA ALA A 55 4.62 -4.92 -12.74
C ALA A 55 5.58 -4.20 -11.77
N MET A 56 5.08 -3.27 -10.97
CA MET A 56 5.87 -2.51 -10.00
C MET A 56 5.80 -3.08 -8.58
N ALA A 57 5.04 -4.15 -8.37
CA ALA A 57 4.79 -4.73 -7.04
C ALA A 57 4.36 -3.67 -6.00
N GLY A 58 3.43 -2.78 -6.36
CA GLY A 58 2.97 -1.67 -5.52
C GLY A 58 4.11 -0.76 -5.06
N LEU A 59 5.08 -0.50 -5.91
CA LEU A 59 6.34 0.19 -5.63
C LEU A 59 7.18 -0.58 -4.58
N TRP A 60 7.49 -1.86 -4.91
CA TRP A 60 8.34 -2.79 -4.14
C TRP A 60 7.76 -3.28 -2.82
N SER A 61 6.51 -3.02 -2.51
CA SER A 61 5.89 -3.37 -1.24
C SER A 61 4.99 -4.62 -1.28
N VAL A 62 4.68 -5.15 -2.46
CA VAL A 62 3.78 -6.30 -2.68
C VAL A 62 4.55 -7.47 -3.32
N ALA A 63 5.64 -7.91 -2.67
CA ALA A 63 6.53 -8.92 -3.21
C ALA A 63 5.89 -10.31 -3.41
N VAL A 64 4.86 -10.64 -2.65
CA VAL A 64 4.14 -11.94 -2.70
C VAL A 64 2.78 -11.87 -3.39
N GLY A 65 2.45 -10.72 -3.99
CA GLY A 65 1.17 -10.46 -4.63
C GLY A 65 0.13 -9.83 -3.68
N PHE A 66 -0.93 -9.31 -4.29
CA PHE A 66 -2.07 -8.75 -3.58
C PHE A 66 -2.96 -9.87 -3.04
N GLY A 67 -3.56 -9.67 -1.88
CA GLY A 67 -4.52 -10.60 -1.30
C GLY A 67 -3.90 -11.86 -0.67
N GLU A 68 -2.61 -11.86 -0.31
CA GLU A 68 -1.97 -12.99 0.41
C GLU A 68 -2.61 -13.18 1.79
N GLU A 69 -3.45 -14.18 1.91
CA GLU A 69 -4.29 -14.45 3.10
C GLU A 69 -3.47 -14.61 4.38
N ARG A 70 -2.29 -15.23 4.33
CA ARG A 70 -1.42 -15.42 5.50
C ARG A 70 -0.96 -14.09 6.10
N LEU A 71 -0.70 -13.09 5.24
CA LEU A 71 -0.30 -11.75 5.70
C LEU A 71 -1.51 -10.99 6.25
N ILE A 72 -2.67 -11.11 5.61
CA ILE A 72 -3.92 -10.50 6.07
C ILE A 72 -4.30 -11.04 7.45
N ASP A 73 -4.24 -12.34 7.63
CA ASP A 73 -4.55 -13.01 8.91
C ASP A 73 -3.57 -12.61 10.01
N ALA A 74 -2.27 -12.60 9.72
CA ALA A 74 -1.25 -12.19 10.69
C ALA A 74 -1.45 -10.73 11.12
N ALA A 75 -1.69 -9.83 10.16
CA ALA A 75 -1.96 -8.42 10.43
C ALA A 75 -3.25 -8.24 11.26
N THR A 76 -4.33 -8.92 10.88
CA THR A 76 -5.62 -8.86 11.58
C THR A 76 -5.50 -9.34 13.03
N LYS A 77 -4.82 -10.46 13.29
CA LYS A 77 -4.56 -10.98 14.63
C LYS A 77 -3.74 -9.99 15.47
N GLN A 78 -2.68 -9.43 14.88
CA GLN A 78 -1.82 -8.47 15.61
C GLN A 78 -2.56 -7.17 15.89
N LEU A 79 -3.32 -6.62 14.95
CA LEU A 79 -4.12 -5.41 15.13
C LEU A 79 -5.19 -5.59 16.22
N SER A 80 -5.82 -6.77 16.29
CA SER A 80 -6.80 -7.09 17.34
C SER A 80 -6.18 -7.24 18.72
N LYS A 81 -4.90 -7.64 18.81
CA LYS A 81 -4.20 -7.86 20.07
C LYS A 81 -3.50 -6.60 20.59
N LEU A 82 -2.72 -5.96 19.72
CA LEU A 82 -1.94 -4.76 20.01
C LEU A 82 -1.63 -4.05 18.69
N PRO A 83 -2.45 -3.08 18.26
CA PRO A 83 -2.31 -2.42 16.96
C PRO A 83 -1.08 -1.53 16.86
N TYR A 84 -0.67 -0.95 17.98
CA TYR A 84 0.51 -0.09 18.05
C TYR A 84 1.06 -0.08 19.49
N TYR A 85 2.40 -0.11 19.61
CA TYR A 85 3.10 0.22 20.86
C TYR A 85 4.52 0.71 20.54
N PRO A 86 5.01 1.76 21.19
CA PRO A 86 6.35 2.28 20.93
C PRO A 86 7.43 1.36 21.48
N SER A 87 8.56 1.26 20.77
CA SER A 87 9.76 0.52 21.19
C SER A 87 10.87 1.43 21.71
N PHE A 88 10.51 2.47 22.45
CA PHE A 88 11.46 3.39 23.09
C PHE A 88 11.17 3.56 24.57
N SER A 89 12.03 4.25 25.31
CA SER A 89 11.91 4.44 26.79
C SER A 89 11.78 3.13 27.56
N HIS A 90 12.64 2.15 27.24
CA HIS A 90 12.71 0.83 27.87
C HIS A 90 11.45 -0.04 27.68
N LYS A 91 10.67 0.22 26.63
CA LYS A 91 9.50 -0.55 26.26
C LYS A 91 9.77 -1.37 25.00
N SER A 92 9.07 -2.49 24.86
CA SER A 92 9.11 -3.34 23.67
C SER A 92 7.83 -4.15 23.57
N HIS A 93 7.72 -4.94 22.51
CA HIS A 93 6.62 -5.91 22.34
C HIS A 93 7.11 -7.15 21.57
N PRO A 94 6.45 -8.32 21.73
CA PRO A 94 6.92 -9.58 21.15
C PRO A 94 7.21 -9.53 19.67
N ALA A 95 6.32 -8.95 18.85
CA ALA A 95 6.48 -8.94 17.41
C ALA A 95 7.76 -8.22 16.94
N VAL A 96 8.19 -7.12 17.60
CA VAL A 96 9.44 -6.45 17.24
C VAL A 96 10.66 -7.27 17.68
N ALA A 97 10.60 -7.93 18.83
CA ALA A 97 11.70 -8.78 19.31
C ALA A 97 11.91 -10.00 18.38
N GLU A 98 10.83 -10.69 18.02
CA GLU A 98 10.85 -11.84 17.09
C GLU A 98 11.36 -11.45 15.70
N LEU A 99 10.90 -10.30 15.15
CA LEU A 99 11.37 -9.79 13.87
C LEU A 99 12.86 -9.46 13.92
N SER A 100 13.32 -8.78 14.97
CA SER A 100 14.73 -8.39 15.13
C SER A 100 15.64 -9.63 15.19
N GLN A 101 15.25 -10.64 15.96
CA GLN A 101 15.96 -11.92 16.01
C GLN A 101 16.04 -12.55 14.62
N LYS A 102 14.91 -12.62 13.92
CA LYS A 102 14.85 -13.21 12.58
C LYS A 102 15.78 -12.50 11.58
N LEU A 103 15.81 -11.19 11.63
CA LEU A 103 16.68 -10.38 10.75
C LEU A 103 18.18 -10.62 11.05
N VAL A 104 18.56 -10.67 12.32
CA VAL A 104 19.94 -10.95 12.74
C VAL A 104 20.37 -12.35 12.28
N GLU A 105 19.54 -13.37 12.47
CA GLU A 105 19.80 -14.74 11.99
C GLU A 105 19.97 -14.81 10.47
N MET A 106 19.14 -14.08 9.71
CA MET A 106 19.22 -14.07 8.24
C MET A 106 20.47 -13.38 7.71
N VAL A 107 20.96 -12.36 8.39
CA VAL A 107 22.17 -11.60 8.00
C VAL A 107 23.45 -12.32 8.46
N GLY A 108 23.35 -13.25 9.42
CA GLY A 108 24.50 -14.01 9.95
C GLY A 108 25.47 -13.15 10.76
N LEU A 109 24.97 -12.11 11.41
CA LEU A 109 25.77 -11.30 12.33
C LEU A 109 25.77 -11.98 13.70
N ASP A 110 26.92 -12.49 14.12
CA ASP A 110 27.19 -12.80 15.52
C ASP A 110 27.38 -11.48 16.27
N MET A 111 26.34 -11.01 16.94
CA MET A 111 26.37 -9.85 17.84
C MET A 111 26.27 -10.30 19.29
#